data_c06d99069be15278178a366541df7350
#
_entry.id   c06d99069be15278178a366541df7350
#
_cell.length_a   1.000
_cell.length_b   1.000
_cell.length_c   1.000
_cell.angle_alpha   90.00
_cell.angle_beta   90.00
_cell.angle_gamma   90.00
#
_symmetry.space_group_name_H-M   'P 1'
#
loop_
_entity.id
_entity.type
_entity.pdbx_description
1 polymer ?
#
loop_
_entity_poly.entity_id
_entity_poly.type
_entity_poly.pdbx_seq_one_letter_code
_entity_poly.pdbx_strand_id
1 'polypeptide(L)'
;MRIGIRAHDVAYAPLEELIPNIHAQGFHCMHIALSKSIKEFKPGVETMTPGLAMYIKELCTENKVDVAVLGCYLNLCNPNPEKHKEIVEKYKAHIRFASILGCGVVGTETGAVNEEYKYEPANHSEEALQCFIDNLRPIVKYAEQFGVIVAIEPVWKHIVYTVERARKVLDAIDSPNLQIIFDPVNLLCVDNLAQQDEIIEKAFELLLKDIAVVHCKDYI
;
A
#
# COMPACT_ATOMS: atom_id res chain seq x y z
N MET A 1 -7.31 -1.60 18.83
CA MET A 1 -6.64 -0.81 17.78
C MET A 1 -5.17 -0.67 18.17
N ARG A 2 -4.23 -0.84 17.24
CA ARG A 2 -2.80 -0.59 17.45
C ARG A 2 -2.41 0.69 16.71
N ILE A 3 -1.55 1.50 17.31
CA ILE A 3 -1.01 2.71 16.69
C ILE A 3 0.41 2.38 16.23
N GLY A 4 0.73 2.71 15.00
CA GLY A 4 2.02 2.48 14.38
C GLY A 4 2.54 3.71 13.66
N ILE A 5 3.74 3.59 13.10
CA ILE A 5 4.42 4.66 12.36
C ILE A 5 4.85 4.15 10.98
N ARG A 6 4.93 5.03 10.00
CA ARG A 6 5.63 4.71 8.74
C ARG A 6 7.13 4.73 8.99
N ALA A 7 7.81 3.63 8.70
CA ALA A 7 9.24 3.47 8.99
C ALA A 7 10.12 4.55 8.31
N HIS A 8 9.69 5.11 7.20
CA HIS A 8 10.40 6.18 6.50
C HIS A 8 10.15 7.61 7.07
N ASP A 9 9.28 7.74 8.07
CA ASP A 9 9.12 8.98 8.85
C ASP A 9 10.05 8.99 10.08
N VAL A 10 10.70 7.87 10.37
CA VAL A 10 11.77 7.75 11.36
C VAL A 10 13.12 8.08 10.70
N ALA A 11 14.15 8.37 11.51
CA ALA A 11 15.48 8.62 11.00
C ALA A 11 15.98 7.47 10.11
N TYR A 12 16.46 7.79 8.91
CA TYR A 12 16.97 6.82 7.94
C TYR A 12 18.22 6.13 8.48
N ALA A 13 18.12 4.84 8.76
CA ALA A 13 19.13 4.05 9.45
C ALA A 13 19.15 2.60 8.95
N PRO A 14 20.18 1.80 9.28
CA PRO A 14 20.16 0.36 9.13
C PRO A 14 18.98 -0.29 9.86
N LEU A 15 18.56 -1.48 9.43
CA LEU A 15 17.42 -2.19 10.05
C LEU A 15 17.61 -2.41 11.55
N GLU A 16 18.84 -2.74 11.97
CA GLU A 16 19.23 -3.01 13.35
C GLU A 16 19.15 -1.77 14.26
N GLU A 17 19.11 -0.56 13.66
CA GLU A 17 18.91 0.70 14.35
C GLU A 17 17.47 1.21 14.17
N LEU A 18 16.90 1.07 12.99
CA LEU A 18 15.58 1.57 12.63
C LEU A 18 14.49 0.93 13.51
N ILE A 19 14.51 -0.40 13.64
CA ILE A 19 13.46 -1.13 14.38
C ILE A 19 13.51 -0.82 15.88
N PRO A 20 14.67 -0.85 16.56
CA PRO A 20 14.77 -0.36 17.94
C PRO A 20 14.34 1.09 18.12
N ASN A 21 14.67 1.99 17.16
CA ASN A 21 14.28 3.39 17.22
C ASN A 21 12.77 3.58 17.14
N ILE A 22 12.07 2.75 16.37
CA ILE A 22 10.60 2.73 16.30
C ILE A 22 10.02 2.33 17.67
N HIS A 23 10.56 1.27 18.28
CA HIS A 23 10.15 0.85 19.62
C HIS A 23 10.42 1.92 20.68
N ALA A 24 11.59 2.55 20.65
CA ALA A 24 11.97 3.62 21.60
C ALA A 24 11.04 4.83 21.54
N GLN A 25 10.38 5.09 20.41
CA GLN A 25 9.36 6.12 20.25
C GLN A 25 7.97 5.68 20.76
N GLY A 26 7.84 4.47 21.29
CA GLY A 26 6.58 3.93 21.84
C GLY A 26 5.69 3.23 20.81
N PHE A 27 6.14 3.01 19.57
CA PHE A 27 5.36 2.29 18.57
C PHE A 27 5.65 0.79 18.62
N HIS A 28 4.59 -0.01 18.46
CA HIS A 28 4.63 -1.46 18.46
C HIS A 28 4.26 -2.09 17.11
N CYS A 29 4.00 -1.26 16.10
CA CYS A 29 3.86 -1.71 14.72
C CYS A 29 4.29 -0.61 13.74
N MET A 30 4.67 -1.03 12.55
CA MET A 30 5.12 -0.11 11.50
C MET A 30 4.53 -0.46 10.13
N HIS A 31 4.43 0.57 9.29
CA HIS A 31 4.29 0.44 7.85
C HIS A 31 5.67 0.59 7.22
N ILE A 32 6.21 -0.46 6.62
CA ILE A 32 7.54 -0.43 6.01
C ILE A 32 7.45 -0.51 4.48
N ALA A 33 8.08 0.44 3.79
CA ALA A 33 8.37 0.34 2.36
C ALA A 33 9.90 0.11 2.23
N LEU A 34 10.31 -1.10 1.90
CA LEU A 34 11.71 -1.53 1.98
C LEU A 34 12.66 -0.57 1.24
N SER A 35 12.29 -0.15 0.03
CA SER A 35 13.10 0.77 -0.80
C SER A 35 13.23 2.19 -0.23
N LYS A 36 12.33 2.60 0.67
CA LYS A 36 12.33 3.94 1.28
C LYS A 36 12.90 3.93 2.69
N SER A 37 12.84 2.79 3.38
CA SER A 37 13.10 2.69 4.82
C SER A 37 14.47 2.12 5.13
N ILE A 38 15.01 1.24 4.27
CA ILE A 38 16.27 0.54 4.52
C ILE A 38 17.43 1.30 3.87
N LYS A 39 18.46 1.56 4.67
CA LYS A 39 19.64 2.32 4.23
C LYS A 39 20.67 1.48 3.47
N GLU A 40 20.84 0.22 3.85
CA GLU A 40 21.97 -0.60 3.41
C GLU A 40 21.85 -1.08 1.98
N PHE A 41 20.64 -1.23 1.46
CA PHE A 41 20.44 -1.75 0.10
C PHE A 41 19.11 -1.27 -0.52
N LYS A 42 19.07 -1.34 -1.85
CA LYS A 42 17.82 -1.11 -2.60
C LYS A 42 17.20 -2.46 -2.89
N PRO A 43 16.06 -2.82 -2.26
CA PRO A 43 15.44 -4.10 -2.48
C PRO A 43 14.91 -4.22 -3.91
N GLY A 44 15.35 -5.28 -4.61
CA GLY A 44 14.80 -5.75 -5.87
C GLY A 44 14.11 -7.10 -5.66
N VAL A 45 13.57 -7.66 -6.74
CA VAL A 45 12.93 -9.00 -6.69
C VAL A 45 13.92 -10.07 -6.18
N GLU A 46 15.16 -9.96 -6.60
CA GLU A 46 16.27 -10.85 -6.28
C GLU A 46 16.70 -10.79 -4.80
N THR A 47 16.49 -9.66 -4.15
CA THR A 47 16.84 -9.45 -2.73
C THR A 47 15.71 -9.78 -1.77
N MET A 48 14.47 -9.91 -2.25
CA MET A 48 13.29 -10.28 -1.46
C MET A 48 13.25 -11.78 -1.19
N THR A 49 14.30 -12.28 -0.53
CA THR A 49 14.49 -13.69 -0.21
C THR A 49 13.77 -14.10 1.06
N PRO A 50 13.46 -15.41 1.23
CA PRO A 50 12.96 -15.93 2.52
C PRO A 50 13.88 -15.61 3.69
N GLY A 51 15.20 -15.68 3.50
CA GLY A 51 16.19 -15.37 4.54
C GLY A 51 16.08 -13.94 5.04
N LEU A 52 15.97 -12.96 4.13
CA LEU A 52 15.78 -11.56 4.50
C LEU A 52 14.45 -11.35 5.25
N ALA A 53 13.36 -11.98 4.79
CA ALA A 53 12.07 -11.87 5.46
C ALA A 53 12.12 -12.43 6.90
N MET A 54 12.78 -13.58 7.08
CA MET A 54 12.98 -14.19 8.40
C MET A 54 13.86 -13.32 9.30
N TYR A 55 14.93 -12.75 8.78
CA TYR A 55 15.81 -11.84 9.51
C TYR A 55 15.07 -10.58 10.00
N ILE A 56 14.29 -9.92 9.11
CA ILE A 56 13.48 -8.77 9.52
C ILE A 56 12.45 -9.18 10.59
N LYS A 57 11.82 -10.35 10.42
CA LYS A 57 10.88 -10.88 11.42
C LYS A 57 11.51 -11.10 12.78
N GLU A 58 12.74 -11.65 12.83
CA GLU A 58 13.49 -11.86 14.05
C GLU A 58 13.78 -10.53 14.77
N LEU A 59 14.35 -9.55 14.04
CA LEU A 59 14.58 -8.20 14.55
C LEU A 59 13.30 -7.55 15.08
N CYS A 60 12.20 -7.67 14.35
CA CYS A 60 10.91 -7.16 14.78
C CYS A 60 10.43 -7.83 16.08
N THR A 61 10.58 -9.13 16.18
CA THR A 61 10.17 -9.92 17.36
C THR A 61 10.99 -9.53 18.60
N GLU A 62 12.31 -9.44 18.47
CA GLU A 62 13.23 -9.04 19.53
C GLU A 62 12.91 -7.63 20.06
N ASN A 63 12.52 -6.73 19.16
CA ASN A 63 12.20 -5.33 19.49
C ASN A 63 10.70 -5.09 19.77
N LYS A 64 9.87 -6.13 19.75
CA LYS A 64 8.41 -6.03 20.00
C LYS A 64 7.70 -5.05 19.06
N VAL A 65 8.09 -5.04 17.79
CA VAL A 65 7.51 -4.22 16.72
C VAL A 65 7.02 -5.15 15.62
N ASP A 66 5.74 -5.07 15.26
CA ASP A 66 5.18 -5.84 14.14
C ASP A 66 5.21 -5.05 12.84
N VAL A 67 5.29 -5.74 11.71
CA VAL A 67 5.02 -5.13 10.40
C VAL A 67 3.53 -5.21 10.10
N ALA A 68 2.83 -4.09 10.20
CA ALA A 68 1.40 -3.99 9.92
C ALA A 68 1.12 -3.92 8.41
N VAL A 69 1.96 -3.21 7.65
CA VAL A 69 1.85 -3.06 6.20
C VAL A 69 3.24 -3.14 5.56
N LEU A 70 3.36 -3.94 4.51
CA LEU A 70 4.48 -3.91 3.59
C LEU A 70 4.10 -3.08 2.36
N GLY A 71 4.71 -1.91 2.19
CA GLY A 71 4.40 -0.99 1.09
C GLY A 71 5.02 -1.42 -0.24
N CYS A 72 4.18 -1.49 -1.28
CA CYS A 72 4.56 -1.78 -2.67
C CYS A 72 3.96 -0.73 -3.60
N TYR A 73 4.54 0.47 -3.63
CA TYR A 73 4.01 1.64 -4.35
C TYR A 73 4.52 1.67 -5.80
N LEU A 74 3.89 0.85 -6.65
CA LEU A 74 4.26 0.71 -8.06
C LEU A 74 3.05 0.95 -8.97
N ASN A 75 3.29 1.48 -10.16
CA ASN A 75 2.25 1.83 -11.12
C ASN A 75 1.72 0.62 -11.89
N LEU A 76 0.63 -0.02 -11.42
CA LEU A 76 -0.01 -1.15 -12.10
C LEU A 76 -0.60 -0.82 -13.47
N CYS A 77 -0.81 0.47 -13.79
CA CYS A 77 -1.28 0.92 -15.10
C CYS A 77 -0.17 1.55 -15.94
N ASN A 78 1.09 1.18 -15.68
CA ASN A 78 2.19 1.65 -16.51
C ASN A 78 1.98 1.23 -17.96
N PRO A 79 1.96 2.17 -18.93
CA PRO A 79 1.66 1.87 -20.34
C PRO A 79 2.78 1.14 -21.07
N ASN A 80 3.99 1.10 -20.51
CA ASN A 80 5.11 0.35 -21.08
C ASN A 80 4.99 -1.13 -20.72
N PRO A 81 4.81 -2.06 -21.69
CA PRO A 81 4.55 -3.47 -21.42
C PRO A 81 5.68 -4.17 -20.63
N GLU A 82 6.94 -3.82 -20.91
CA GLU A 82 8.09 -4.46 -20.23
C GLU A 82 8.15 -4.00 -18.77
N LYS A 83 7.98 -2.69 -18.53
CA LYS A 83 7.90 -2.16 -17.15
C LYS A 83 6.71 -2.72 -16.39
N HIS A 84 5.55 -2.85 -17.06
CA HIS A 84 4.35 -3.45 -16.45
C HIS A 84 4.62 -4.88 -16.00
N LYS A 85 5.26 -5.69 -16.83
CA LYS A 85 5.64 -7.07 -16.50
C LYS A 85 6.58 -7.13 -15.28
N GLU A 86 7.59 -6.26 -15.23
CA GLU A 86 8.47 -6.15 -14.06
C GLU A 86 7.71 -5.75 -12.79
N ILE A 87 6.76 -4.82 -12.91
CA ILE A 87 5.91 -4.37 -11.81
C ILE A 87 5.08 -5.54 -11.26
N VAL A 88 4.46 -6.34 -12.12
CA VAL A 88 3.69 -7.52 -11.70
C VAL A 88 4.57 -8.50 -10.92
N GLU A 89 5.79 -8.77 -11.38
CA GLU A 89 6.71 -9.68 -10.65
C GLU A 89 7.15 -9.08 -9.31
N LYS A 90 7.32 -7.75 -9.21
CA LYS A 90 7.59 -7.07 -7.94
C LYS A 90 6.42 -7.20 -6.95
N TYR A 91 5.17 -7.07 -7.40
CA TYR A 91 4.00 -7.32 -6.54
C TYR A 91 3.97 -8.76 -6.02
N LYS A 92 4.19 -9.73 -6.89
CA LYS A 92 4.25 -11.15 -6.49
C LYS A 92 5.38 -11.41 -5.48
N ALA A 93 6.54 -10.77 -5.66
CA ALA A 93 7.64 -10.87 -4.72
C ALA A 93 7.27 -10.28 -3.35
N HIS A 94 6.61 -9.09 -3.31
CA HIS A 94 6.13 -8.49 -2.06
C HIS A 94 5.10 -9.37 -1.36
N ILE A 95 4.18 -9.99 -2.08
CA ILE A 95 3.17 -10.89 -1.52
C ILE A 95 3.84 -12.12 -0.87
N ARG A 96 4.77 -12.79 -1.57
CA ARG A 96 5.52 -13.92 -1.00
C ARG A 96 6.33 -13.50 0.22
N PHE A 97 7.01 -12.36 0.11
CA PHE A 97 7.82 -11.80 1.19
C PHE A 97 6.97 -11.47 2.42
N ALA A 98 5.83 -10.81 2.23
CA ALA A 98 4.88 -10.49 3.29
C ALA A 98 4.40 -11.74 4.04
N SER A 99 4.05 -12.80 3.31
CA SER A 99 3.62 -14.08 3.90
C SER A 99 4.71 -14.69 4.80
N ILE A 100 5.96 -14.68 4.38
CA ILE A 100 7.10 -15.24 5.17
C ILE A 100 7.43 -14.33 6.36
N LEU A 101 7.42 -13.01 6.13
CA LEU A 101 7.64 -12.00 7.17
C LEU A 101 6.58 -12.08 8.29
N GLY A 102 5.39 -12.60 7.98
CA GLY A 102 4.24 -12.57 8.88
C GLY A 102 3.46 -11.26 8.83
N CYS A 103 3.64 -10.48 7.76
CA CYS A 103 2.85 -9.29 7.47
C CYS A 103 1.61 -9.68 6.66
N GLY A 104 0.42 -9.40 7.19
CA GLY A 104 -0.84 -9.76 6.53
C GLY A 104 -1.25 -8.83 5.39
N VAL A 105 -0.62 -7.65 5.22
CA VAL A 105 -1.08 -6.61 4.30
C VAL A 105 0.06 -6.11 3.41
N VAL A 106 -0.13 -6.18 2.10
CA VAL A 106 0.67 -5.47 1.09
C VAL A 106 -0.11 -4.24 0.64
N GLY A 107 0.41 -3.05 0.94
CA GLY A 107 -0.23 -1.77 0.65
C GLY A 107 0.26 -1.14 -0.64
N THR A 108 -0.64 -0.53 -1.42
CA THR A 108 -0.32 0.18 -2.65
C THR A 108 -1.27 1.34 -2.94
N GLU A 109 -0.78 2.38 -3.60
CA GLU A 109 -1.61 3.38 -4.27
C GLU A 109 -2.14 2.84 -5.63
N THR A 110 -2.98 3.62 -6.32
CA THR A 110 -3.79 3.10 -7.43
C THR A 110 -3.31 3.46 -8.83
N GLY A 111 -2.08 3.99 -8.95
CA GLY A 111 -1.44 4.15 -10.24
C GLY A 111 -1.83 5.40 -11.03
N ALA A 112 -1.25 5.49 -12.22
CA ALA A 112 -1.50 6.51 -13.24
C ALA A 112 -1.36 5.89 -14.63
N VAL A 113 -1.96 6.50 -15.66
CA VAL A 113 -1.94 5.99 -17.04
C VAL A 113 -0.66 6.36 -17.81
N ASN A 114 0.30 7.01 -17.14
CA ASN A 114 1.60 7.41 -17.71
C ASN A 114 2.77 6.70 -17.02
N GLU A 115 3.95 6.73 -17.66
CA GLU A 115 5.16 6.11 -17.13
C GLU A 115 5.75 6.85 -15.92
N GLU A 116 5.52 8.16 -15.82
CA GLU A 116 6.05 9.03 -14.78
C GLU A 116 5.32 8.89 -13.44
N TYR A 117 4.22 8.15 -13.41
CA TYR A 117 3.37 7.99 -12.23
C TYR A 117 2.86 9.35 -11.70
N LYS A 118 2.46 10.22 -12.61
CA LYS A 118 1.99 11.58 -12.30
C LYS A 118 0.52 11.77 -12.56
N TYR A 119 -0.03 12.78 -11.91
CA TYR A 119 -1.39 13.21 -12.21
C TYR A 119 -1.52 13.72 -13.64
N GLU A 120 -2.56 13.27 -14.31
CA GLU A 120 -3.11 13.83 -15.52
C GLU A 120 -4.63 13.56 -15.57
N PRO A 121 -5.42 14.37 -16.28
CA PRO A 121 -6.88 14.18 -16.31
C PRO A 121 -7.34 12.80 -16.77
N ALA A 122 -6.57 12.15 -17.63
CA ALA A 122 -6.85 10.79 -18.11
C ALA A 122 -6.81 9.72 -16.99
N ASN A 123 -6.14 9.97 -15.84
CA ASN A 123 -6.20 9.09 -14.68
C ASN A 123 -7.64 8.90 -14.18
N HIS A 124 -8.49 9.90 -14.37
CA HIS A 124 -9.87 9.90 -13.89
C HIS A 124 -10.87 9.30 -14.86
N SER A 125 -10.45 8.79 -16.03
CA SER A 125 -11.33 8.14 -17.00
C SER A 125 -11.85 6.78 -16.53
N GLU A 126 -12.94 6.29 -17.13
CA GLU A 126 -13.45 4.93 -16.83
C GLU A 126 -12.54 3.86 -17.46
N GLU A 127 -11.86 4.17 -18.56
CA GLU A 127 -10.86 3.30 -19.18
C GLU A 127 -9.67 3.07 -18.25
N ALA A 128 -9.21 4.12 -17.56
CA ALA A 128 -8.15 4.00 -16.53
C ALA A 128 -8.60 3.11 -15.37
N LEU A 129 -9.84 3.27 -14.90
CA LEU A 129 -10.39 2.43 -13.84
C LEU A 129 -10.46 0.96 -14.26
N GLN A 130 -10.94 0.69 -15.49
CA GLN A 130 -11.00 -0.67 -16.00
C GLN A 130 -9.61 -1.28 -16.14
N CYS A 131 -8.64 -0.51 -16.67
CA CYS A 131 -7.24 -0.93 -16.74
C CYS A 131 -6.69 -1.31 -15.35
N PHE A 132 -6.96 -0.50 -14.34
CA PHE A 132 -6.53 -0.78 -12.96
C PHE A 132 -7.18 -2.07 -12.42
N ILE A 133 -8.48 -2.26 -12.60
CA ILE A 133 -9.20 -3.47 -12.17
C ILE A 133 -8.61 -4.72 -12.84
N ASP A 134 -8.39 -4.67 -14.15
CA ASP A 134 -7.90 -5.81 -14.92
C ASP A 134 -6.47 -6.21 -14.51
N ASN A 135 -5.61 -5.22 -14.22
CA ASN A 135 -4.25 -5.44 -13.78
C ASN A 135 -4.15 -5.84 -12.29
N LEU A 136 -5.05 -5.37 -11.45
CA LEU A 136 -5.08 -5.70 -10.02
C LEU A 136 -5.62 -7.12 -9.77
N ARG A 137 -6.62 -7.55 -10.54
CA ARG A 137 -7.27 -8.87 -10.38
C ARG A 137 -6.29 -10.04 -10.29
N PRO A 138 -5.32 -10.23 -11.20
CA PRO A 138 -4.35 -11.33 -11.10
C PRO A 138 -3.42 -11.20 -9.89
N ILE A 139 -3.15 -9.98 -9.39
CA ILE A 139 -2.35 -9.75 -8.19
C ILE A 139 -3.11 -10.19 -6.95
N VAL A 140 -4.41 -9.84 -6.84
CA VAL A 140 -5.27 -10.27 -5.74
C VAL A 140 -5.42 -11.78 -5.73
N LYS A 141 -5.68 -12.41 -6.89
CA LYS A 141 -5.73 -13.88 -7.01
C LYS A 141 -4.42 -14.55 -6.58
N TYR A 142 -3.29 -13.92 -6.82
CA TYR A 142 -2.01 -14.42 -6.33
C TYR A 142 -1.90 -14.27 -4.80
N ALA A 143 -2.36 -13.15 -4.24
CA ALA A 143 -2.34 -12.91 -2.80
C ALA A 143 -3.23 -13.90 -2.04
N GLU A 144 -4.37 -14.32 -2.60
CA GLU A 144 -5.24 -15.36 -2.04
C GLU A 144 -4.48 -16.67 -1.76
N GLN A 145 -3.55 -17.05 -2.64
CA GLN A 145 -2.76 -18.28 -2.50
C GLN A 145 -1.78 -18.23 -1.31
N PHE A 146 -1.42 -17.02 -0.86
CA PHE A 146 -0.48 -16.79 0.24
C PHE A 146 -1.17 -16.30 1.52
N GLY A 147 -2.49 -16.15 1.53
CA GLY A 147 -3.24 -15.61 2.66
C GLY A 147 -2.88 -14.16 2.98
N VAL A 148 -2.47 -13.38 1.97
CA VAL A 148 -2.07 -11.97 2.11
C VAL A 148 -3.18 -11.07 1.55
N ILE A 149 -3.46 -9.98 2.24
CA ILE A 149 -4.36 -8.93 1.77
C ILE A 149 -3.57 -7.96 0.89
N VAL A 150 -4.10 -7.61 -0.27
CA VAL A 150 -3.69 -6.44 -1.03
C VAL A 150 -4.61 -5.30 -0.63
N ALA A 151 -4.05 -4.24 -0.05
CA ALA A 151 -4.82 -3.08 0.35
C ALA A 151 -4.50 -1.88 -0.55
N ILE A 152 -5.51 -1.38 -1.27
CA ILE A 152 -5.37 -0.21 -2.12
C ILE A 152 -5.65 1.07 -1.34
N GLU A 153 -4.86 2.09 -1.59
CA GLU A 153 -5.00 3.43 -1.00
C GLU A 153 -5.53 4.40 -2.05
N PRO A 154 -6.81 4.83 -1.96
CA PRO A 154 -7.37 5.84 -2.86
C PRO A 154 -6.67 7.19 -2.67
N VAL A 155 -6.29 7.84 -3.78
CA VAL A 155 -5.60 9.14 -3.80
C VAL A 155 -6.16 10.00 -4.91
N TRP A 156 -6.54 11.24 -4.62
CA TRP A 156 -7.23 12.13 -5.55
C TRP A 156 -6.52 12.34 -6.90
N LYS A 157 -5.20 12.25 -6.94
CA LYS A 157 -4.40 12.38 -8.17
C LYS A 157 -4.23 11.09 -8.97
N HIS A 158 -4.67 9.95 -8.43
CA HIS A 158 -4.51 8.63 -9.03
C HIS A 158 -5.80 8.14 -9.70
N ILE A 159 -5.78 6.88 -10.18
CA ILE A 159 -6.91 6.29 -10.90
C ILE A 159 -8.12 6.08 -9.98
N VAL A 160 -7.92 5.60 -8.76
CA VAL A 160 -8.99 5.50 -7.77
C VAL A 160 -8.92 6.73 -6.88
N TYR A 161 -9.61 7.79 -7.28
CA TYR A 161 -9.53 9.11 -6.66
C TYR A 161 -10.74 9.47 -5.80
N THR A 162 -11.77 8.63 -5.77
CA THR A 162 -12.95 8.79 -4.91
C THR A 162 -13.32 7.50 -4.20
N VAL A 163 -14.14 7.64 -3.17
CA VAL A 163 -14.68 6.54 -2.38
C VAL A 163 -15.52 5.58 -3.24
N GLU A 164 -16.33 6.14 -4.16
CA GLU A 164 -17.18 5.36 -5.05
C GLU A 164 -16.37 4.54 -6.04
N ARG A 165 -15.26 5.08 -6.54
CA ARG A 165 -14.35 4.32 -7.41
C ARG A 165 -13.68 3.19 -6.64
N ALA A 166 -13.31 3.42 -5.38
CA ALA A 166 -12.80 2.36 -4.51
C ALA A 166 -13.83 1.24 -4.33
N ARG A 167 -15.11 1.59 -4.09
CA ARG A 167 -16.19 0.60 -3.99
C ARG A 167 -16.36 -0.18 -5.30
N LYS A 168 -16.35 0.50 -6.46
CA LYS A 168 -16.40 -0.17 -7.77
C LYS A 168 -15.28 -1.20 -7.96
N VAL A 169 -14.05 -0.89 -7.52
CA VAL A 169 -12.92 -1.82 -7.63
C VAL A 169 -13.13 -3.05 -6.73
N LEU A 170 -13.56 -2.84 -5.47
CA LEU A 170 -13.84 -3.91 -4.53
C LEU A 170 -14.94 -4.84 -5.09
N ASP A 171 -16.05 -4.28 -5.56
CA ASP A 171 -17.17 -5.04 -6.12
C ASP A 171 -16.80 -5.79 -7.41
N ALA A 172 -15.99 -5.17 -8.28
CA ALA A 172 -15.57 -5.79 -9.53
C ALA A 172 -14.62 -6.97 -9.33
N ILE A 173 -13.77 -6.94 -8.30
CA ILE A 173 -12.81 -8.02 -8.01
C ILE A 173 -13.44 -9.08 -7.12
N ASP A 174 -14.26 -8.68 -6.14
CA ASP A 174 -15.03 -9.52 -5.22
C ASP A 174 -14.14 -10.57 -4.52
N SER A 175 -13.17 -10.09 -3.75
CA SER A 175 -12.22 -10.95 -3.02
C SER A 175 -12.01 -10.45 -1.59
N PRO A 176 -12.05 -11.34 -0.58
CA PRO A 176 -11.74 -10.96 0.80
C PRO A 176 -10.26 -10.55 0.99
N ASN A 177 -9.40 -10.87 0.01
CA ASN A 177 -7.99 -10.50 0.01
C ASN A 177 -7.74 -9.13 -0.66
N LEU A 178 -8.79 -8.41 -1.07
CA LEU A 178 -8.71 -7.02 -1.48
C LEU A 178 -9.39 -6.13 -0.45
N GLN A 179 -8.63 -5.20 0.14
CA GLN A 179 -9.11 -4.28 1.15
C GLN A 179 -8.58 -2.85 0.91
N ILE A 180 -8.87 -1.94 1.82
CA ILE A 180 -8.55 -0.51 1.72
C ILE A 180 -7.55 -0.10 2.79
N ILE A 181 -6.55 0.70 2.39
CA ILE A 181 -5.87 1.63 3.28
C ILE A 181 -6.66 2.94 3.19
N PHE A 182 -7.30 3.32 4.26
CA PHE A 182 -8.06 4.56 4.32
C PHE A 182 -7.19 5.70 4.83
N ASP A 183 -6.85 6.62 3.93
CA ASP A 183 -6.17 7.88 4.24
C ASP A 183 -7.10 9.03 3.81
N PRO A 184 -7.82 9.66 4.75
CA PRO A 184 -8.78 10.70 4.41
C PRO A 184 -8.14 11.91 3.73
N VAL A 185 -6.90 12.26 4.09
CA VAL A 185 -6.18 13.39 3.48
C VAL A 185 -5.84 13.13 2.02
N ASN A 186 -5.56 11.87 1.64
CA ASN A 186 -5.26 11.52 0.26
C ASN A 186 -6.45 11.65 -0.70
N LEU A 187 -7.67 11.67 -0.19
CA LEU A 187 -8.89 11.91 -0.99
C LEU A 187 -9.16 13.40 -1.23
N LEU A 188 -8.45 14.27 -0.51
CA LEU A 188 -8.69 15.71 -0.56
C LEU A 188 -7.78 16.42 -1.57
N CYS A 189 -8.32 17.48 -2.15
CA CYS A 189 -7.61 18.46 -2.98
C CYS A 189 -8.22 19.84 -2.75
N VAL A 190 -7.63 20.87 -3.34
CA VAL A 190 -8.12 22.26 -3.18
C VAL A 190 -9.60 22.40 -3.57
N ASP A 191 -10.05 21.66 -4.61
CA ASP A 191 -11.41 21.81 -5.15
C ASP A 191 -12.48 21.12 -4.29
N ASN A 192 -12.12 20.14 -3.44
CA ASN A 192 -13.08 19.37 -2.63
C ASN A 192 -12.87 19.52 -1.12
N LEU A 193 -11.94 20.36 -0.69
CA LEU A 193 -11.62 20.55 0.73
C LEU A 193 -12.84 20.97 1.57
N ALA A 194 -13.73 21.78 1.01
CA ALA A 194 -14.95 22.20 1.69
C ALA A 194 -15.94 21.04 1.97
N GLN A 195 -15.81 19.91 1.27
CA GLN A 195 -16.63 18.71 1.43
C GLN A 195 -15.91 17.60 2.23
N GLN A 196 -14.84 17.92 2.97
CA GLN A 196 -14.02 16.91 3.66
C GLN A 196 -14.84 15.99 4.58
N ASP A 197 -15.76 16.56 5.36
CA ASP A 197 -16.58 15.79 6.29
C ASP A 197 -17.51 14.82 5.55
N GLU A 198 -18.17 15.29 4.49
CA GLU A 198 -19.03 14.46 3.62
C GLU A 198 -18.25 13.30 2.97
N ILE A 199 -17.01 13.57 2.51
CA ILE A 199 -16.13 12.56 1.92
C ILE A 199 -15.76 11.50 2.95
N ILE A 200 -15.43 11.91 4.18
CA ILE A 200 -15.07 10.99 5.27
C ILE A 200 -16.28 10.16 5.69
N GLU A 201 -17.44 10.78 5.91
CA GLU A 201 -18.68 10.07 6.25
C GLU A 201 -19.03 9.03 5.18
N LYS A 202 -18.98 9.41 3.91
CA LYS A 202 -19.22 8.51 2.79
C LYS A 202 -18.21 7.38 2.69
N ALA A 203 -16.94 7.63 3.04
CA ALA A 203 -15.94 6.57 3.10
C ALA A 203 -16.30 5.52 4.16
N PHE A 204 -16.74 5.92 5.32
CA PHE A 204 -17.21 4.97 6.34
C PHE A 204 -18.51 4.26 5.91
N GLU A 205 -19.43 4.95 5.27
CA GLU A 205 -20.66 4.33 4.76
C GLU A 205 -20.36 3.21 3.74
N LEU A 206 -19.48 3.48 2.78
CA LEU A 206 -19.25 2.58 1.65
C LEU A 206 -18.11 1.56 1.87
N LEU A 207 -17.10 1.89 2.69
CA LEU A 207 -15.86 1.11 2.76
C LEU A 207 -15.55 0.53 4.15
N LEU A 208 -16.30 0.86 5.21
CA LEU A 208 -15.95 0.50 6.59
C LEU A 208 -15.58 -0.99 6.76
N LYS A 209 -16.31 -1.89 6.11
CA LYS A 209 -16.12 -3.34 6.23
C LYS A 209 -14.84 -3.84 5.54
N ASP A 210 -14.32 -3.04 4.63
CA ASP A 210 -13.18 -3.37 3.78
C ASP A 210 -11.91 -2.58 4.18
N ILE A 211 -11.97 -1.76 5.26
CA ILE A 211 -10.81 -1.00 5.75
C ILE A 211 -9.90 -1.93 6.55
N ALA A 212 -8.72 -2.23 6.01
CA ALA A 212 -7.66 -2.97 6.71
C ALA A 212 -6.83 -2.07 7.64
N VAL A 213 -6.54 -0.85 7.18
CA VAL A 213 -5.65 0.10 7.86
C VAL A 213 -6.17 1.52 7.67
N VAL A 214 -6.00 2.34 8.70
CA VAL A 214 -6.24 3.79 8.62
C VAL A 214 -4.90 4.50 8.70
N HIS A 215 -4.62 5.37 7.74
CA HIS A 215 -3.53 6.34 7.83
C HIS A 215 -4.06 7.64 8.43
N CYS A 216 -3.39 8.12 9.47
CA CYS A 216 -3.69 9.40 10.09
C CYS A 216 -2.53 10.35 9.83
N LYS A 217 -2.78 11.38 9.05
CA LYS A 217 -1.85 12.48 8.81
C LYS A 217 -2.62 13.78 8.70
N ASP A 218 -1.91 14.89 8.71
CA ASP A 218 -2.46 16.22 8.49
C ASP A 218 -1.85 16.84 7.22
N TYR A 219 -2.42 17.96 6.80
CA TYR A 219 -1.92 18.76 5.67
C TYR A 219 -1.79 20.22 6.09
N ILE A 220 -0.87 20.94 5.45
CA ILE A 220 -0.63 22.38 5.68
C ILE A 220 -0.99 23.13 4.40
#